data_d2255236e67b8be3422744b3c60a8fa9
#
_entry.id   d2255236e67b8be3422744b3c60a8fa9
#
_cell.length_a   1.000
_cell.length_b   1.000
_cell.length_c   1.000
_cell.angle_alpha   90.00
_cell.angle_beta   90.00
_cell.angle_gamma   90.00
#
_symmetry.space_group_name_H-M   'P 1'
#
loop_
_entity.id
_entity.type
_entity.pdbx_description
1 polymer ?
#
loop_
_entity_poly.entity_id
_entity_poly.type
_entity_poly.pdbx_seq_one_letter_code
_entity_poly.pdbx_strand_id
1 'polypeptide(L)'
;MLPASISGCISRLIDVFRPLFLGSTNHKGLWCSFYRGKALTDAGLYMAIRKRVGQSTGHWISLHDFRRIAATSIAIYDPCNVASASQLLGHMDERVTSAHCNRARGIVASRRMALLIEAARKTRKRG
;
A
#
# COMPACT_ATOMS: atom_id res chain seq x y z
N MET A 1 9.35 7.48 10.35
CA MET A 1 8.66 7.20 11.64
C MET A 1 7.46 6.32 11.34
N LEU A 2 7.27 5.22 12.08
CA LEU A 2 6.12 4.34 11.90
C LEU A 2 4.89 4.92 12.62
N PRO A 3 3.67 4.76 12.07
CA PRO A 3 2.45 5.13 12.76
C PRO A 3 2.34 4.40 14.12
N ALA A 4 1.79 5.06 15.14
CA ALA A 4 1.66 4.50 16.48
C ALA A 4 0.86 3.18 16.51
N SER A 5 -0.15 3.07 15.64
CA SER A 5 -0.95 1.85 15.47
C SER A 5 -0.14 0.63 15.02
N ILE A 6 0.92 0.84 14.26
CA ILE A 6 1.79 -0.24 13.75
C ILE A 6 2.94 -0.51 14.72
N SER A 7 3.44 0.53 15.40
CA SER A 7 4.56 0.40 16.35
C SER A 7 4.29 -0.63 17.43
N GLY A 8 3.11 -0.61 18.04
CA GLY A 8 2.71 -1.59 19.06
C GLY A 8 2.67 -3.03 18.53
N CYS A 9 2.20 -3.22 17.29
CA CYS A 9 2.20 -4.54 16.66
C CYS A 9 3.63 -5.06 16.40
N ILE A 10 4.53 -4.17 15.98
CA ILE A 10 5.93 -4.53 15.72
C ILE A 10 6.67 -4.86 17.01
N SER A 11 6.49 -4.04 18.07
CA SER A 11 7.08 -4.35 19.38
C SER A 11 6.61 -5.72 19.88
N ARG A 12 5.31 -5.98 19.82
CA ARG A 12 4.77 -7.28 20.21
C ARG A 12 5.28 -8.43 19.36
N LEU A 13 5.49 -8.21 18.05
CA LEU A 13 6.11 -9.19 17.18
C LEU A 13 7.55 -9.51 17.63
N ILE A 14 8.33 -8.48 17.95
CA ILE A 14 9.74 -8.63 18.34
C ILE A 14 9.87 -9.29 19.71
N ASP A 15 9.11 -8.80 20.69
CA ASP A 15 9.32 -9.15 22.10
C ASP A 15 8.61 -10.45 22.49
N VAL A 16 7.48 -10.77 21.85
CA VAL A 16 6.63 -11.91 22.23
C VAL A 16 6.70 -13.03 21.18
N PHE A 17 6.44 -12.73 19.93
CA PHE A 17 6.28 -13.77 18.92
C PHE A 17 7.61 -14.22 18.31
N ARG A 18 8.52 -13.30 18.03
CA ARG A 18 9.80 -13.63 17.40
C ARG A 18 10.63 -14.62 18.22
N PRO A 19 10.73 -14.52 19.56
CA PRO A 19 11.49 -15.50 20.37
C PRO A 19 10.94 -16.93 20.31
N LEU A 20 9.68 -17.12 19.93
CA LEU A 20 9.07 -18.45 19.80
C LEU A 20 9.54 -19.19 18.54
N PHE A 21 10.16 -18.50 17.59
CA PHE A 21 10.69 -19.15 16.39
C PHE A 21 12.08 -19.72 16.64
N LEU A 22 12.25 -20.98 16.31
CA LEU A 22 13.54 -21.66 16.41
C LEU A 22 14.61 -20.90 15.62
N GLY A 23 15.75 -20.61 16.26
CA GLY A 23 16.87 -19.91 15.64
C GLY A 23 16.65 -18.41 15.38
N SER A 24 15.61 -17.81 15.95
CA SER A 24 15.33 -16.37 15.83
C SER A 24 16.47 -15.49 16.36
N THR A 25 17.26 -15.99 17.31
CA THR A 25 18.43 -15.31 17.88
C THR A 25 19.64 -15.33 16.96
N ASN A 26 19.67 -16.24 15.99
CA ASN A 26 20.84 -16.44 15.10
C ASN A 26 20.89 -15.40 13.95
N HIS A 27 19.91 -14.52 13.85
CA HIS A 27 19.87 -13.48 12.81
C HIS A 27 19.14 -12.23 13.30
N LYS A 28 19.42 -11.10 12.64
CA LYS A 28 18.79 -9.79 12.92
C LYS A 28 17.55 -9.51 12.08
N GLY A 29 17.14 -10.42 11.19
CA GLY A 29 15.97 -10.24 10.35
C GLY A 29 14.68 -10.16 11.17
N LEU A 30 13.82 -9.20 10.89
CA LEU A 30 12.52 -9.02 11.56
C LEU A 30 11.62 -10.24 11.35
N TRP A 31 11.60 -10.78 10.16
CA TRP A 31 10.77 -11.90 9.77
C TRP A 31 11.56 -13.21 9.82
N CYS A 32 11.06 -14.15 10.61
CA CYS A 32 11.63 -15.47 10.74
C CYS A 32 11.02 -16.45 9.73
N SER A 33 11.84 -17.30 9.15
CA SER A 33 11.36 -18.44 8.36
C SER A 33 10.95 -19.58 9.29
N PHE A 34 9.87 -20.26 8.99
CA PHE A 34 9.50 -21.50 9.70
C PHE A 34 10.53 -22.62 9.52
N TYR A 35 11.31 -22.54 8.46
CA TYR A 35 12.30 -23.56 8.15
C TYR A 35 13.70 -23.08 8.55
N ARG A 36 14.41 -23.91 9.31
CA ARG A 36 15.85 -23.79 9.62
C ARG A 36 16.27 -22.57 10.45
N GLY A 37 15.36 -21.88 11.15
CA GLY A 37 15.73 -20.78 12.04
C GLY A 37 16.51 -19.65 11.35
N LYS A 38 16.23 -19.37 10.10
CA LYS A 38 16.86 -18.28 9.32
C LYS A 38 15.91 -17.11 9.14
N ALA A 39 16.47 -15.95 8.81
CA ALA A 39 15.66 -14.83 8.35
C ALA A 39 14.89 -15.21 7.08
N LEU A 40 13.69 -14.67 6.95
CA LEU A 40 12.95 -14.77 5.70
C LEU A 40 13.69 -13.95 4.63
N THR A 41 13.88 -14.54 3.46
CA THR A 41 14.50 -13.84 2.32
C THR A 41 13.53 -12.84 1.72
N ASP A 42 14.03 -11.87 0.95
CA ASP A 42 13.19 -10.90 0.23
C ASP A 42 12.16 -11.60 -0.68
N ALA A 43 12.59 -12.64 -1.40
CA ALA A 43 11.70 -13.44 -2.22
C ALA A 43 10.63 -14.16 -1.38
N GLY A 44 11.01 -14.71 -0.23
CA GLY A 44 10.10 -15.37 0.71
C GLY A 44 9.09 -14.39 1.28
N LEU A 45 9.53 -13.20 1.68
CA LEU A 45 8.65 -12.13 2.15
C LEU A 45 7.68 -11.67 1.06
N TYR A 46 8.18 -11.44 -0.14
CA TYR A 46 7.36 -11.09 -1.30
C TYR A 46 6.27 -12.11 -1.57
N MET A 47 6.61 -13.40 -1.58
CA MET A 47 5.66 -14.49 -1.81
C MET A 47 4.62 -14.60 -0.68
N ALA A 48 5.04 -14.41 0.57
CA ALA A 48 4.14 -14.44 1.72
C ALA A 48 3.12 -13.30 1.66
N ILE A 49 3.56 -12.07 1.38
CA ILE A 49 2.68 -10.91 1.22
C ILE A 49 1.72 -11.14 0.05
N ARG A 50 2.22 -11.53 -1.11
CA ARG A 50 1.42 -11.78 -2.30
C ARG A 50 0.33 -12.82 -2.06
N LYS A 51 0.67 -13.94 -1.41
CA LYS A 51 -0.27 -14.99 -1.03
C LYS A 51 -1.35 -14.45 -0.09
N ARG A 52 -0.95 -13.73 0.96
CA ARG A 52 -1.88 -13.18 1.96
C ARG A 52 -2.85 -12.18 1.37
N VAL A 53 -2.34 -11.27 0.53
CA VAL A 53 -3.18 -10.28 -0.16
C VAL A 53 -4.13 -10.96 -1.13
N GLY A 54 -3.65 -11.92 -1.92
CA GLY A 54 -4.51 -12.69 -2.83
C GLY A 54 -5.65 -13.41 -2.10
N GLN A 55 -5.36 -13.99 -0.93
CA GLN A 55 -6.37 -14.66 -0.11
C GLN A 55 -7.42 -13.69 0.48
N SER A 56 -7.00 -12.47 0.85
CA SER A 56 -7.91 -11.50 1.49
C SER A 56 -8.70 -10.64 0.50
N THR A 57 -8.16 -10.39 -0.68
CA THR A 57 -8.76 -9.46 -1.66
C THR A 57 -9.26 -10.13 -2.93
N GLY A 58 -8.91 -11.39 -3.15
CA GLY A 58 -9.17 -12.09 -4.41
C GLY A 58 -8.28 -11.62 -5.57
N HIS A 59 -7.36 -10.66 -5.34
CA HIS A 59 -6.50 -10.08 -6.36
C HIS A 59 -5.02 -10.26 -6.05
N TRP A 60 -4.25 -10.55 -7.09
CA TRP A 60 -2.80 -10.63 -6.99
C TRP A 60 -2.19 -9.23 -7.06
N ILE A 61 -1.81 -8.69 -5.90
CA ILE A 61 -1.23 -7.35 -5.78
C ILE A 61 0.26 -7.50 -5.45
N SER A 62 1.12 -6.88 -6.25
CA SER A 62 2.56 -6.85 -6.02
C SER A 62 2.94 -5.72 -5.06
N LEU A 63 4.16 -5.77 -4.50
CA LEU A 63 4.68 -4.64 -3.69
C LEU A 63 4.77 -3.34 -4.49
N HIS A 64 5.02 -3.44 -5.80
CA HIS A 64 5.03 -2.28 -6.68
C HIS A 64 3.63 -1.68 -6.85
N ASP A 65 2.59 -2.52 -6.91
CA ASP A 65 1.21 -2.05 -6.96
C ASP A 65 0.79 -1.34 -5.67
N PHE A 66 1.27 -1.78 -4.51
CA PHE A 66 1.06 -1.04 -3.25
C PHE A 66 1.62 0.38 -3.31
N ARG A 67 2.84 0.54 -3.86
CA ARG A 67 3.43 1.88 -4.07
C ARG A 67 2.58 2.73 -5.01
N ARG A 68 2.10 2.14 -6.11
CA ARG A 68 1.23 2.82 -7.07
C ARG A 68 -0.11 3.23 -6.44
N ILE A 69 -0.72 2.34 -5.66
CA ILE A 69 -1.96 2.62 -4.93
C ILE A 69 -1.73 3.75 -3.94
N ALA A 70 -0.67 3.69 -3.12
CA ALA A 70 -0.34 4.73 -2.16
C ALA A 70 -0.12 6.09 -2.84
N ALA A 71 0.68 6.16 -3.91
CA ALA A 71 0.93 7.38 -4.67
C ALA A 71 -0.38 7.96 -5.25
N THR A 72 -1.22 7.11 -5.83
CA THR A 72 -2.50 7.53 -6.40
C THR A 72 -3.46 8.01 -5.30
N SER A 73 -3.50 7.31 -4.15
CA SER A 73 -4.33 7.71 -3.02
C SER A 73 -3.92 9.07 -2.46
N ILE A 74 -2.63 9.31 -2.27
CA ILE A 74 -2.13 10.62 -1.81
C ILE A 74 -2.49 11.71 -2.83
N ALA A 75 -2.30 11.46 -4.12
CA ALA A 75 -2.67 12.42 -5.15
C ALA A 75 -4.17 12.76 -5.20
N ILE A 76 -5.04 11.84 -4.78
CA ILE A 76 -6.50 12.04 -4.73
C ILE A 76 -6.91 12.77 -3.44
N TYR A 77 -6.40 12.32 -2.29
CA TYR A 77 -6.89 12.75 -0.98
C TYR A 77 -6.07 13.89 -0.37
N ASP A 78 -4.81 14.02 -0.80
CA ASP A 78 -3.90 15.06 -0.30
C ASP A 78 -3.01 15.60 -1.44
N PRO A 79 -3.61 16.29 -2.41
CA PRO A 79 -2.90 16.77 -3.60
C PRO A 79 -1.80 17.78 -3.30
N CYS A 80 -1.84 18.46 -2.16
CA CYS A 80 -0.80 19.42 -1.74
C CYS A 80 0.49 18.72 -1.32
N ASN A 81 0.43 17.47 -0.88
CA ASN A 81 1.57 16.69 -0.38
C ASN A 81 2.10 15.64 -1.37
N VAL A 82 1.72 15.71 -2.63
CA VAL A 82 2.15 14.75 -3.67
C VAL A 82 3.68 14.72 -3.83
N ALA A 83 4.35 15.86 -3.73
CA ALA A 83 5.82 15.92 -3.80
C ALA A 83 6.48 15.16 -2.62
N SER A 84 5.94 15.33 -1.41
CA SER A 84 6.40 14.60 -0.22
C SER A 84 6.15 13.09 -0.34
N ALA A 85 5.05 12.70 -0.97
CA ALA A 85 4.75 11.30 -1.26
C ALA A 85 5.77 10.66 -2.21
N SER A 86 6.24 11.40 -3.20
CA SER A 86 7.28 10.93 -4.11
C SER A 86 8.57 10.57 -3.37
N GLN A 87 8.98 11.43 -2.42
CA GLN A 87 10.15 11.17 -1.57
C GLN A 87 9.95 9.95 -0.66
N LEU A 88 8.79 9.83 -0.02
CA LEU A 88 8.46 8.68 0.84
C LEU A 88 8.45 7.35 0.09
N LEU A 89 8.01 7.36 -1.15
CA LEU A 89 7.93 6.17 -1.99
C LEU A 89 9.25 5.86 -2.72
N GLY A 90 10.28 6.70 -2.54
CA GLY A 90 11.60 6.52 -3.16
C GLY A 90 11.56 6.64 -4.69
N HIS A 91 10.61 7.41 -5.23
CA HIS A 91 10.60 7.74 -6.65
C HIS A 91 11.61 8.85 -6.91
N MET A 92 12.72 8.51 -7.58
CA MET A 92 13.74 9.48 -8.00
C MET A 92 13.34 10.22 -9.30
N ASP A 93 12.26 9.82 -9.95
CA ASP A 93 11.82 10.38 -11.23
C ASP A 93 10.53 11.20 -11.06
N GLU A 94 10.62 12.48 -11.31
CA GLU A 94 9.53 13.44 -11.28
C GLU A 94 8.41 13.12 -12.29
N ARG A 95 8.76 12.43 -13.38
CA ARG A 95 7.81 11.96 -14.41
C ARG A 95 6.81 10.95 -13.83
N VAL A 96 7.27 10.07 -12.93
CA VAL A 96 6.39 9.09 -12.26
C VAL A 96 5.38 9.81 -11.38
N THR A 97 5.81 10.82 -10.64
CA THR A 97 4.93 11.66 -9.81
C THR A 97 3.90 12.40 -10.65
N SER A 98 4.31 13.01 -11.76
CA SER A 98 3.40 13.69 -12.72
C SER A 98 2.37 12.73 -13.31
N ALA A 99 2.76 11.50 -13.67
CA ALA A 99 1.85 10.49 -14.19
C ALA A 99 0.77 10.09 -13.15
N HIS A 100 1.15 9.97 -11.87
CA HIS A 100 0.20 9.69 -10.78
C HIS A 100 -0.75 10.86 -10.52
N CYS A 101 -0.26 12.11 -10.56
CA CYS A 101 -1.09 13.30 -10.45
C CYS A 101 -2.11 13.39 -11.58
N ASN A 102 -1.69 13.13 -12.82
CA ASN A 102 -2.58 13.18 -13.99
C ASN A 102 -3.65 12.07 -13.90
N ARG A 103 -3.28 10.86 -13.46
CA ARG A 103 -4.23 9.78 -13.25
C ARG A 103 -5.22 10.10 -12.14
N ALA A 104 -4.78 10.67 -11.03
CA ALA A 104 -5.64 11.09 -9.92
C ALA A 104 -6.64 12.16 -10.37
N ARG A 105 -6.19 13.17 -11.14
CA ARG A 105 -7.08 14.19 -11.74
C ARG A 105 -8.13 13.56 -12.66
N GLY A 106 -7.73 12.59 -13.48
CA GLY A 106 -8.65 11.85 -14.35
C GLY A 106 -9.72 11.10 -13.57
N ILE A 107 -9.35 10.41 -12.47
CA ILE A 107 -10.31 9.68 -11.62
C ILE A 107 -11.29 10.65 -10.95
N VAL A 108 -10.82 11.77 -10.41
CA VAL A 108 -11.67 12.79 -9.78
C VAL A 108 -12.62 13.41 -10.81
N ALA A 109 -12.12 13.76 -11.99
CA ALA A 109 -12.92 14.31 -13.07
C ALA A 109 -14.01 13.33 -13.53
N SER A 110 -13.67 12.04 -13.70
CA SER A 110 -14.63 11.00 -14.09
C SER A 110 -15.73 10.79 -13.04
N ARG A 111 -15.38 10.79 -11.75
CA ARG A 111 -16.37 10.70 -10.65
C ARG A 111 -17.31 11.91 -10.65
N ARG A 112 -16.77 13.12 -10.83
CA ARG A 112 -17.56 14.34 -10.89
C ARG A 112 -18.51 14.33 -12.08
N MET A 113 -18.06 13.87 -13.25
CA MET A 113 -18.89 13.72 -14.44
C MET A 113 -20.01 12.70 -14.21
N ALA A 114 -19.73 11.56 -13.62
CA ALA A 114 -20.73 10.55 -13.30
C ALA A 114 -21.85 11.11 -12.40
N LEU A 115 -21.50 11.88 -11.36
CA LEU A 115 -22.47 12.54 -10.49
C LEU A 115 -23.33 13.56 -11.24
N LEU A 116 -22.77 14.33 -12.16
CA LEU A 116 -23.51 15.28 -12.99
C LEU A 116 -24.50 14.58 -13.92
N ILE A 117 -24.08 13.47 -14.54
CA ILE A 117 -24.94 12.64 -15.39
C ILE A 117 -26.11 12.05 -14.58
N GLU A 118 -25.83 11.54 -13.38
CA GLU A 118 -26.89 11.02 -12.49
C GLU A 118 -27.87 12.11 -12.08
N ALA A 119 -27.40 13.29 -11.72
CA ALA A 119 -28.25 14.43 -11.39
C ALA A 119 -29.15 14.82 -12.57
N ALA A 120 -28.60 14.93 -13.78
CA ALA A 120 -29.35 15.24 -14.99
C ALA A 120 -30.41 14.17 -15.33
N ARG A 121 -30.10 12.88 -15.10
CA ARG A 121 -31.08 11.79 -15.29
C ARG A 121 -32.22 11.83 -14.28
N LYS A 122 -31.95 12.24 -13.04
CA LYS A 122 -32.98 12.39 -12.00
C LYS A 122 -33.94 13.54 -12.30
N THR A 123 -33.45 14.68 -12.80
CA THR A 123 -34.27 15.82 -13.19
C THR A 123 -35.19 15.49 -14.37
N ARG A 124 -34.66 14.75 -15.38
CA ARG A 124 -35.45 14.32 -16.55
C ARG A 124 -36.59 13.33 -16.24
N LYS A 125 -36.47 12.56 -15.15
CA LYS A 125 -37.51 11.60 -14.74
C LYS A 125 -38.64 12.26 -13.92
N ARG A 126 -38.46 13.49 -13.48
CA ARG A 126 -39.44 14.23 -12.65
C ARG A 126 -40.27 15.25 -13.44
N GLY A 127 -39.99 15.50 -14.68
CA GLY A 127 -40.76 16.29 -15.63
C GLY A 127 -41.40 15.39 -16.67
#